data_bac21d1fc04e96f911fb1ffc3c4f4927
#
_entry.id   bac21d1fc04e96f911fb1ffc3c4f4927
#
_cell.length_a   1.000
_cell.length_b   1.000
_cell.length_c   1.000
_cell.angle_alpha   90.00
_cell.angle_beta   90.00
_cell.angle_gamma   90.00
#
_symmetry.space_group_name_H-M   'P 1'
#
loop_
_entity.id
_entity.type
_entity.pdbx_description
1 polymer ?
#
loop_
_entity_poly.entity_id
_entity_poly.type
_entity_poly.pdbx_seq_one_letter_code
_entity_poly.pdbx_strand_id
1 'polypeptide(L)'
;TWDGEDPNTINYTTKPRLTQTQVRDSMEHIMAPRGAKILPTYKYDGGTGHIDLYADMIDENRFVFSVMPDIYSNWTDYKTFQKNVDSMLSWQSIHGENYTYSTIPFPCANNGANFTNQSQYNSQYTRTYSNHTFVNQLIIQPVFSNVVDGKPTAQWDLERYNQLNNAYPGYTLYPINVASFDGSGGAIHCITKQIPADSPIRILHKAIQGAHAEIGDDVNVSATITNNRGIASAKLVYRIDGGSWNEVALTASGNTYSGTMHH
;
A
#
# COMPACT_ATOMS: atom_id res chain seq x y z
N THR A 1 14.59 3.33 18.60
CA THR A 1 14.99 4.61 18.01
C THR A 1 16.40 4.52 17.51
N TRP A 2 16.54 4.31 16.21
CA TRP A 2 17.83 4.33 15.56
C TRP A 2 18.28 5.80 15.42
N ASP A 3 19.44 6.14 16.01
CA ASP A 3 19.97 7.52 16.00
C ASP A 3 21.11 7.70 14.97
N GLY A 4 21.32 6.73 14.11
CA GLY A 4 22.32 6.79 13.04
C GLY A 4 23.76 6.48 13.44
N GLU A 5 23.98 6.16 14.71
CA GLU A 5 25.33 5.78 15.20
C GLU A 5 25.49 4.26 15.17
N ASP A 6 26.74 3.79 15.08
CA ASP A 6 27.07 2.36 15.13
C ASP A 6 26.50 1.73 16.43
N PRO A 7 25.65 0.70 16.33
CA PRO A 7 25.06 0.06 17.50
C PRO A 7 26.11 -0.52 18.48
N ASN A 8 27.33 -0.73 18.04
CA ASN A 8 28.43 -1.19 18.90
C ASN A 8 29.08 -0.06 19.72
N THR A 9 28.81 1.20 19.38
CA THR A 9 29.38 2.38 20.05
C THR A 9 28.37 3.14 20.89
N ILE A 10 27.07 2.82 20.74
CA ILE A 10 26.00 3.56 21.43
C ILE A 10 25.77 3.01 22.82
N ASN A 11 25.99 3.85 23.81
CA ASN A 11 25.58 3.57 25.20
C ASN A 11 24.11 3.99 25.39
N TYR A 12 23.18 3.09 25.09
CA TYR A 12 21.74 3.34 25.21
C TYR A 12 21.27 3.69 26.62
N THR A 13 22.08 3.46 27.66
CA THR A 13 21.73 3.75 29.05
C THR A 13 21.90 5.21 29.43
N THR A 14 22.66 5.97 28.63
CA THR A 14 23.04 7.37 28.96
C THR A 14 22.29 8.40 28.10
N LYS A 15 21.67 8.01 26.99
CA LYS A 15 20.89 8.95 26.16
C LYS A 15 19.45 9.03 26.66
N PRO A 16 18.88 10.22 26.85
CA PRO A 16 17.48 10.36 27.23
C PRO A 16 16.60 9.80 26.08
N ARG A 17 15.69 8.91 26.46
CA ARG A 17 14.70 8.41 25.50
C ARG A 17 13.67 9.50 25.25
N LEU A 18 13.39 9.78 23.98
CA LEU A 18 12.31 10.67 23.61
C LEU A 18 10.96 10.05 24.03
N THR A 19 10.07 10.86 24.55
CA THR A 19 8.68 10.47 24.76
C THR A 19 7.98 10.31 23.41
N GLN A 20 6.86 9.59 23.38
CA GLN A 20 6.04 9.45 22.17
C GLN A 20 5.63 10.81 21.59
N THR A 21 5.32 11.78 22.44
CA THR A 21 5.00 13.15 22.03
C THR A 21 6.19 13.81 21.34
N GLN A 22 7.39 13.75 21.95
CA GLN A 22 8.59 14.33 21.35
C GLN A 22 8.97 13.69 20.00
N VAL A 23 8.80 12.37 19.88
CA VAL A 23 9.01 11.68 18.58
C VAL A 23 8.03 12.21 17.55
N ARG A 24 6.74 12.28 17.89
CA ARG A 24 5.70 12.80 16.99
C ARG A 24 5.99 14.23 16.57
N ASP A 25 6.25 15.11 17.52
CA ASP A 25 6.53 16.53 17.27
C ASP A 25 7.77 16.71 16.38
N SER A 26 8.80 15.89 16.58
CA SER A 26 9.99 15.87 15.71
C SER A 26 9.68 15.41 14.29
N MET A 27 8.86 14.36 14.13
CA MET A 27 8.44 13.88 12.82
C MET A 27 7.58 14.93 12.10
N GLU A 28 6.66 15.57 12.79
CA GLU A 28 5.83 16.65 12.27
C GLU A 28 6.67 17.86 11.83
N HIS A 29 7.70 18.20 12.60
CA HIS A 29 8.62 19.28 12.25
C HIS A 29 9.48 18.96 11.01
N ILE A 30 10.02 17.75 10.93
CA ILE A 30 10.96 17.35 9.87
C ILE A 30 10.24 17.02 8.57
N MET A 31 9.14 16.30 8.63
CA MET A 31 8.42 15.77 7.47
C MET A 31 7.23 16.64 7.06
N ALA A 32 6.90 17.66 7.86
CA ALA A 32 5.74 18.53 7.66
C ALA A 32 4.40 17.81 7.41
N PRO A 33 4.13 16.63 8.02
CA PRO A 33 2.85 15.96 7.86
C PRO A 33 1.77 16.74 8.61
N ARG A 34 0.54 16.49 8.21
CA ARG A 34 -0.65 17.02 8.91
C ARG A 34 -1.04 16.13 10.09
N GLY A 35 -0.13 15.94 11.03
CA GLY A 35 -0.29 15.09 12.19
C GLY A 35 0.26 13.66 11.96
N ALA A 36 1.37 13.34 12.64
CA ALA A 36 1.94 12.01 12.63
C ALA A 36 1.03 11.03 13.41
N LYS A 37 0.69 9.91 12.80
CA LYS A 37 -0.11 8.85 13.42
C LYS A 37 0.80 7.72 13.86
N ILE A 38 0.62 7.26 15.09
CA ILE A 38 1.41 6.17 15.67
C ILE A 38 0.49 4.98 15.92
N LEU A 39 0.85 3.84 15.35
CA LEU A 39 0.14 2.58 15.50
C LEU A 39 0.91 1.62 16.41
N PRO A 40 0.22 0.74 17.17
CA PRO A 40 0.85 -0.38 17.83
C PRO A 40 1.62 -1.27 16.86
N THR A 41 2.80 -1.72 17.26
CA THR A 41 3.61 -2.65 16.45
C THR A 41 3.12 -4.08 16.60
N TYR A 42 3.35 -4.91 15.60
CA TYR A 42 3.26 -6.35 15.73
C TYR A 42 4.28 -6.86 16.75
N LYS A 43 3.87 -7.82 17.56
CA LYS A 43 4.76 -8.43 18.56
C LYS A 43 5.93 -9.15 17.91
N TYR A 44 5.69 -9.71 16.72
CA TYR A 44 6.59 -10.63 16.06
C TYR A 44 7.19 -10.13 14.74
N ASP A 45 7.16 -8.82 14.50
CA ASP A 45 7.84 -8.20 13.36
C ASP A 45 9.31 -7.83 13.65
N GLY A 46 9.90 -8.45 14.67
CA GLY A 46 11.23 -8.10 15.13
C GLY A 46 11.31 -6.81 15.94
N GLY A 47 10.15 -6.21 16.29
CA GLY A 47 10.06 -4.94 17.05
C GLY A 47 10.32 -3.69 16.19
N THR A 48 10.32 -3.82 14.88
CA THR A 48 10.62 -2.76 13.92
C THR A 48 9.40 -1.95 13.50
N GLY A 49 8.18 -2.50 13.67
CA GLY A 49 6.93 -1.77 13.44
C GLY A 49 6.59 -1.57 11.96
N HIS A 50 6.88 -2.55 11.14
CA HIS A 50 6.66 -2.51 9.70
C HIS A 50 5.18 -2.50 9.33
N ILE A 51 4.65 -1.35 8.90
CA ILE A 51 3.27 -1.21 8.43
C ILE A 51 3.05 -1.86 7.06
N ASP A 52 4.05 -1.86 6.19
CA ASP A 52 4.04 -2.44 4.86
C ASP A 52 3.95 -3.99 4.84
N LEU A 53 3.97 -4.63 6.01
CA LEU A 53 3.63 -6.05 6.15
C LEU A 53 2.13 -6.33 5.97
N TYR A 54 1.26 -5.33 6.18
CA TYR A 54 -0.19 -5.54 6.14
C TYR A 54 -1.01 -4.41 5.54
N ALA A 55 -0.41 -3.24 5.32
CA ALA A 55 -1.14 -2.08 4.83
C ALA A 55 -0.32 -1.28 3.82
N ASP A 56 -1.00 -0.76 2.81
CA ASP A 56 -0.46 0.18 1.83
C ASP A 56 -1.55 1.16 1.40
N MET A 57 -1.18 2.22 0.68
CA MET A 57 -2.10 3.18 0.10
C MET A 57 -2.01 3.12 -1.42
N ILE A 58 -3.17 2.98 -2.09
CA ILE A 58 -3.24 3.04 -3.55
C ILE A 58 -3.33 4.49 -4.02
N ASP A 59 -4.08 5.29 -3.29
CA ASP A 59 -4.32 6.70 -3.57
C ASP A 59 -4.56 7.48 -2.24
N GLU A 60 -4.82 8.78 -2.33
CA GLU A 60 -5.02 9.65 -1.18
C GLU A 60 -6.25 9.33 -0.32
N ASN A 61 -7.15 8.44 -0.77
CA ASN A 61 -8.40 8.11 -0.07
C ASN A 61 -8.58 6.60 0.16
N ARG A 62 -7.68 5.74 -0.32
CA ARG A 62 -7.88 4.29 -0.26
C ARG A 62 -6.68 3.52 0.23
N PHE A 63 -6.92 2.73 1.27
CA PHE A 63 -5.99 1.73 1.76
C PHE A 63 -6.16 0.38 1.06
N VAL A 64 -5.11 -0.43 1.12
CA VAL A 64 -5.15 -1.86 0.87
C VAL A 64 -4.65 -2.57 2.13
N PHE A 65 -5.39 -3.57 2.58
CA PHE A 65 -5.02 -4.37 3.75
C PHE A 65 -4.85 -5.84 3.38
N SER A 66 -3.76 -6.43 3.85
CA SER A 66 -3.59 -7.88 3.82
C SER A 66 -4.38 -8.49 4.96
N VAL A 67 -5.50 -9.14 4.65
CA VAL A 67 -6.45 -9.62 5.67
C VAL A 67 -6.02 -10.95 6.25
N MET A 68 -5.70 -10.92 7.53
CA MET A 68 -5.38 -12.14 8.28
C MET A 68 -6.67 -12.96 8.50
N PRO A 69 -6.70 -14.26 8.14
CA PRO A 69 -7.89 -15.11 8.30
C PRO A 69 -8.35 -15.26 9.75
N ASP A 70 -9.67 -15.38 9.96
CA ASP A 70 -10.29 -15.50 11.29
C ASP A 70 -9.84 -16.72 12.10
N ILE A 71 -9.31 -17.75 11.45
CA ILE A 71 -8.72 -18.90 12.15
C ILE A 71 -7.54 -18.51 13.05
N TYR A 72 -6.98 -17.30 12.85
CA TYR A 72 -5.89 -16.74 13.65
C TYR A 72 -6.36 -15.73 14.70
N SER A 73 -7.66 -15.64 14.96
CA SER A 73 -8.27 -14.64 15.88
C SER A 73 -7.73 -14.68 17.30
N ASN A 74 -7.17 -15.81 17.72
CA ASN A 74 -6.50 -15.95 19.02
C ASN A 74 -5.06 -15.41 19.04
N TRP A 75 -4.46 -15.11 17.89
CA TRP A 75 -3.11 -14.58 17.82
C TRP A 75 -3.05 -13.13 18.29
N THR A 76 -1.93 -12.78 18.94
CA THR A 76 -1.69 -11.40 19.39
C THR A 76 -1.62 -10.45 18.20
N ASP A 77 -0.95 -10.85 17.13
CA ASP A 77 -0.79 -10.01 15.94
C ASP A 77 -2.09 -9.84 15.16
N TYR A 78 -2.98 -10.84 15.15
CA TYR A 78 -4.33 -10.68 14.60
C TYR A 78 -5.09 -9.52 15.29
N LYS A 79 -5.07 -9.49 16.62
CA LYS A 79 -5.73 -8.44 17.42
C LYS A 79 -5.10 -7.06 17.20
N THR A 80 -3.77 -7.02 17.07
CA THR A 80 -3.04 -5.78 16.77
C THR A 80 -3.39 -5.30 15.36
N PHE A 81 -3.44 -6.20 14.38
CA PHE A 81 -3.86 -5.89 13.01
C PHE A 81 -5.26 -5.28 12.98
N GLN A 82 -6.25 -5.93 13.58
CA GLN A 82 -7.63 -5.40 13.61
C GLN A 82 -7.67 -3.99 14.22
N LYS A 83 -7.02 -3.79 15.36
CA LYS A 83 -6.95 -2.48 16.01
C LYS A 83 -6.30 -1.42 15.13
N ASN A 84 -5.26 -1.78 14.38
CA ASN A 84 -4.56 -0.86 13.49
C ASN A 84 -5.44 -0.49 12.29
N VAL A 85 -6.11 -1.47 11.68
CA VAL A 85 -7.06 -1.24 10.58
C VAL A 85 -8.19 -0.32 11.04
N ASP A 86 -8.82 -0.60 12.18
CA ASP A 86 -9.89 0.24 12.74
C ASP A 86 -9.39 1.67 12.98
N SER A 87 -8.19 1.81 13.51
CA SER A 87 -7.56 3.12 13.73
C SER A 87 -7.33 3.86 12.41
N MET A 88 -6.80 3.20 11.39
CA MET A 88 -6.53 3.81 10.08
C MET A 88 -7.81 4.22 9.37
N LEU A 89 -8.87 3.42 9.46
CA LEU A 89 -10.17 3.73 8.87
C LEU A 89 -10.93 4.83 9.62
N SER A 90 -10.57 5.11 10.89
CA SER A 90 -11.11 6.25 11.64
C SER A 90 -10.50 7.60 11.27
N TRP A 91 -9.40 7.60 10.52
CA TRP A 91 -8.76 8.83 10.08
C TRP A 91 -9.49 9.44 8.88
N GLN A 92 -9.27 10.72 8.68
CA GLN A 92 -9.76 11.42 7.49
C GLN A 92 -8.62 11.68 6.51
N SER A 93 -8.94 11.55 5.24
CA SER A 93 -8.04 11.88 4.14
C SER A 93 -7.71 13.38 4.09
N ILE A 94 -6.80 13.78 3.22
CA ILE A 94 -6.47 15.19 2.99
C ILE A 94 -7.68 16.01 2.49
N HIS A 95 -8.72 15.33 2.01
CA HIS A 95 -9.96 15.95 1.53
C HIS A 95 -11.06 16.00 2.61
N GLY A 96 -10.78 15.53 3.84
CA GLY A 96 -11.73 15.49 4.95
C GLY A 96 -12.76 14.36 4.88
N GLU A 97 -12.52 13.39 4.01
CA GLU A 97 -13.39 12.22 3.80
C GLU A 97 -12.81 10.99 4.51
N ASN A 98 -13.67 10.05 4.86
CA ASN A 98 -13.23 8.77 5.42
C ASN A 98 -12.48 7.96 4.35
N TYR A 99 -11.46 7.21 4.78
CA TYR A 99 -10.78 6.29 3.90
C TYR A 99 -11.68 5.13 3.50
N THR A 100 -11.62 4.75 2.24
CA THR A 100 -12.11 3.47 1.73
C THR A 100 -10.99 2.44 1.74
N TYR A 101 -11.29 1.18 1.50
CA TYR A 101 -10.26 0.16 1.43
C TYR A 101 -10.62 -0.99 0.49
N SER A 102 -9.57 -1.65 0.03
CA SER A 102 -9.61 -2.95 -0.62
C SER A 102 -8.82 -3.95 0.23
N THR A 103 -9.05 -5.23 0.01
CA THR A 103 -8.33 -6.28 0.72
C THR A 103 -7.53 -7.14 -0.24
N ILE A 104 -6.38 -7.60 0.23
CA ILE A 104 -5.54 -8.58 -0.44
C ILE A 104 -5.38 -9.82 0.44
N PRO A 105 -5.12 -10.98 -0.17
CA PRO A 105 -5.01 -12.22 0.57
C PRO A 105 -3.81 -12.19 1.52
N PHE A 106 -3.99 -12.80 2.69
CA PHE A 106 -2.89 -13.11 3.59
C PHE A 106 -2.04 -14.24 3.00
N PRO A 107 -0.71 -14.21 3.16
CA PRO A 107 0.14 -15.30 2.69
C PRO A 107 -0.12 -16.61 3.45
N CYS A 108 0.33 -17.70 2.86
CA CYS A 108 0.27 -19.03 3.47
C CYS A 108 1.68 -19.62 3.65
N ALA A 109 1.78 -20.75 4.28
CA ALA A 109 3.01 -21.51 4.38
C ALA A 109 3.48 -22.01 3.00
N ASN A 110 4.74 -22.47 2.90
CA ASN A 110 5.36 -22.89 1.63
C ASN A 110 4.62 -24.02 0.90
N ASN A 111 3.84 -24.81 1.61
CA ASN A 111 3.02 -25.89 1.05
C ASN A 111 1.61 -25.46 0.64
N GLY A 112 1.29 -24.16 0.73
CA GLY A 112 -0.02 -23.62 0.44
C GLY A 112 -1.05 -23.73 1.57
N ALA A 113 -0.71 -24.40 2.67
CA ALA A 113 -1.59 -24.52 3.82
C ALA A 113 -1.57 -23.27 4.70
N ASN A 114 -2.59 -23.13 5.54
CA ASN A 114 -2.59 -22.13 6.59
C ASN A 114 -1.46 -22.41 7.60
N PHE A 115 -0.95 -21.35 8.22
CA PHE A 115 0.00 -21.51 9.32
C PHE A 115 -0.67 -22.23 10.50
N THR A 116 0.02 -23.16 11.11
CA THR A 116 -0.52 -23.95 12.22
C THR A 116 -0.53 -23.19 13.54
N ASN A 117 0.38 -22.25 13.68
CA ASN A 117 0.50 -21.40 14.87
C ASN A 117 1.30 -20.13 14.53
N GLN A 118 1.26 -19.17 15.44
CA GLN A 118 1.93 -17.90 15.27
C GLN A 118 3.46 -18.01 15.18
N SER A 119 4.07 -19.01 15.84
CA SER A 119 5.51 -19.23 15.75
C SER A 119 5.95 -19.67 14.35
N GLN A 120 5.15 -20.48 13.67
CA GLN A 120 5.40 -20.83 12.27
C GLN A 120 5.28 -19.61 11.35
N TYR A 121 4.28 -18.77 11.57
CA TYR A 121 4.15 -17.50 10.85
C TYR A 121 5.37 -16.58 11.08
N ASN A 122 5.83 -16.47 12.32
CA ASN A 122 6.95 -15.60 12.66
C ASN A 122 8.27 -15.99 12.01
N SER A 123 8.47 -17.28 11.71
CA SER A 123 9.64 -17.73 10.96
C SER A 123 9.64 -17.26 9.50
N GLN A 124 8.51 -16.71 9.03
CA GLN A 124 8.26 -16.18 7.71
C GLN A 124 7.49 -14.84 7.79
N TYR A 125 7.75 -14.04 8.86
CA TYR A 125 7.00 -12.82 9.16
C TYR A 125 7.08 -11.73 8.08
N THR A 126 8.10 -11.77 7.24
CA THR A 126 8.25 -10.85 6.11
C THR A 126 7.50 -11.31 4.87
N ARG A 127 6.93 -12.51 4.89
CA ARG A 127 6.12 -13.01 3.80
C ARG A 127 4.80 -12.24 3.76
N THR A 128 4.69 -11.36 2.79
CA THR A 128 3.52 -10.52 2.60
C THR A 128 3.38 -10.08 1.15
N TYR A 129 2.14 -10.02 0.67
CA TYR A 129 1.84 -9.50 -0.66
C TYR A 129 1.75 -7.96 -0.67
N SER A 130 1.64 -7.29 0.48
CA SER A 130 1.60 -5.83 0.58
C SER A 130 2.98 -5.18 0.52
N ASN A 131 4.08 -5.93 0.70
CA ASN A 131 5.44 -5.39 0.61
C ASN A 131 5.92 -5.30 -0.85
N HIS A 132 5.16 -4.61 -1.68
CA HIS A 132 5.41 -4.35 -3.09
C HIS A 132 5.89 -2.90 -3.32
N THR A 133 6.24 -2.56 -4.56
CA THR A 133 6.67 -1.21 -4.93
C THR A 133 5.92 -0.74 -6.17
N PHE A 134 5.38 0.47 -6.11
CA PHE A 134 4.76 1.14 -7.24
C PHE A 134 5.82 1.81 -8.12
N VAL A 135 5.73 1.58 -9.43
CA VAL A 135 6.55 2.27 -10.43
C VAL A 135 5.62 2.74 -11.56
N ASN A 136 5.14 3.97 -11.49
CA ASN A 136 4.10 4.49 -12.38
C ASN A 136 2.83 3.62 -12.35
N GLN A 137 2.44 2.99 -13.47
CA GLN A 137 1.30 2.08 -13.57
C GLN A 137 1.67 0.61 -13.34
N LEU A 138 2.88 0.34 -12.88
CA LEU A 138 3.37 -0.98 -12.59
C LEU A 138 3.49 -1.20 -11.09
N ILE A 139 3.11 -2.37 -10.62
CA ILE A 139 3.42 -2.85 -9.26
C ILE A 139 4.41 -4.00 -9.39
N ILE A 140 5.60 -3.85 -8.83
CA ILE A 140 6.54 -4.95 -8.64
C ILE A 140 6.05 -5.73 -7.42
N GLN A 141 5.49 -6.91 -7.70
CA GLN A 141 4.70 -7.69 -6.76
C GLN A 141 5.49 -8.89 -6.22
N PRO A 142 5.69 -9.01 -4.89
CA PRO A 142 6.27 -10.22 -4.33
C PRO A 142 5.35 -11.42 -4.52
N VAL A 143 5.93 -12.54 -4.94
CA VAL A 143 5.31 -13.86 -4.98
C VAL A 143 6.29 -14.87 -4.40
N PHE A 144 5.83 -16.05 -4.01
CA PHE A 144 6.61 -17.00 -3.21
C PHE A 144 6.85 -18.34 -3.91
N SER A 145 6.53 -18.42 -5.20
CA SER A 145 6.85 -19.55 -6.07
C SER A 145 7.55 -19.07 -7.34
N ASN A 146 8.09 -20.00 -8.12
CA ASN A 146 8.74 -19.65 -9.38
C ASN A 146 7.76 -18.91 -10.30
N VAL A 147 8.30 -18.05 -11.15
CA VAL A 147 7.53 -17.27 -12.12
C VAL A 147 7.86 -17.76 -13.52
N VAL A 148 6.83 -18.12 -14.28
CA VAL A 148 6.90 -18.48 -15.70
C VAL A 148 5.81 -17.71 -16.44
N ASP A 149 6.15 -17.13 -17.57
CA ASP A 149 5.25 -16.33 -18.40
C ASP A 149 4.51 -15.23 -17.60
N GLY A 150 5.21 -14.58 -16.67
CA GLY A 150 4.68 -13.50 -15.83
C GLY A 150 3.67 -13.94 -14.77
N LYS A 151 3.66 -15.22 -14.38
CA LYS A 151 2.75 -15.76 -13.37
C LYS A 151 3.47 -16.70 -12.40
N PRO A 152 3.06 -16.72 -11.11
CA PRO A 152 3.51 -17.73 -10.16
C PRO A 152 3.11 -19.14 -10.61
N THR A 153 3.98 -20.13 -10.38
CA THR A 153 3.76 -21.50 -10.84
C THR A 153 3.05 -22.39 -9.83
N ALA A 154 3.16 -22.10 -8.53
CA ALA A 154 2.40 -22.85 -7.52
C ALA A 154 0.94 -22.39 -7.51
N GLN A 155 0.00 -23.33 -7.56
CA GLN A 155 -1.44 -23.03 -7.63
C GLN A 155 -1.91 -22.10 -6.50
N TRP A 156 -1.46 -22.33 -5.28
CA TRP A 156 -1.81 -21.53 -4.12
C TRP A 156 -1.32 -20.08 -4.19
N ASP A 157 -0.18 -19.84 -4.87
CA ASP A 157 0.39 -18.50 -5.05
C ASP A 157 -0.27 -17.80 -6.25
N LEU A 158 -0.54 -18.54 -7.31
CA LEU A 158 -1.27 -18.07 -8.49
C LEU A 158 -2.69 -17.59 -8.15
N GLU A 159 -3.41 -18.33 -7.32
CA GLU A 159 -4.75 -17.96 -6.86
C GLU A 159 -4.73 -16.62 -6.12
N ARG A 160 -3.76 -16.44 -5.22
CA ARG A 160 -3.57 -15.18 -4.49
C ARG A 160 -3.15 -14.03 -5.41
N TYR A 161 -2.21 -14.30 -6.31
CA TYR A 161 -1.77 -13.33 -7.31
C TYR A 161 -2.93 -12.84 -8.18
N ASN A 162 -3.83 -13.73 -8.59
CA ASN A 162 -5.01 -13.33 -9.37
C ASN A 162 -5.98 -12.44 -8.56
N GLN A 163 -6.08 -12.64 -7.25
CA GLN A 163 -6.89 -11.78 -6.38
C GLN A 163 -6.31 -10.36 -6.24
N LEU A 164 -4.99 -10.21 -6.33
CA LEU A 164 -4.34 -8.89 -6.24
C LEU A 164 -4.76 -7.96 -7.38
N ASN A 165 -5.04 -8.47 -8.57
CA ASN A 165 -5.50 -7.64 -9.68
C ASN A 165 -6.81 -6.88 -9.36
N ASN A 166 -7.67 -7.46 -8.52
CA ASN A 166 -8.91 -6.81 -8.10
C ASN A 166 -8.67 -5.69 -7.08
N ALA A 167 -7.61 -5.82 -6.28
CA ALA A 167 -7.26 -4.82 -5.28
C ALA A 167 -6.57 -3.59 -5.88
N TYR A 168 -5.93 -3.75 -7.04
CA TYR A 168 -5.14 -2.70 -7.70
C TYR A 168 -5.67 -2.34 -9.10
N PRO A 169 -6.87 -1.78 -9.21
CA PRO A 169 -7.45 -1.44 -10.50
C PRO A 169 -6.61 -0.41 -11.24
N GLY A 170 -6.33 -0.65 -12.52
CA GLY A 170 -5.53 0.25 -13.36
C GLY A 170 -4.02 0.02 -13.29
N TYR A 171 -3.53 -0.85 -12.41
CA TYR A 171 -2.12 -1.23 -12.35
C TYR A 171 -1.86 -2.56 -13.07
N THR A 172 -0.65 -2.68 -13.61
CA THR A 172 -0.13 -3.95 -14.11
C THR A 172 0.75 -4.57 -13.05
N LEU A 173 0.47 -5.79 -12.64
CA LEU A 173 1.30 -6.53 -11.68
C LEU A 173 2.45 -7.22 -12.41
N TYR A 174 3.66 -7.03 -11.89
CA TYR A 174 4.87 -7.73 -12.35
C TYR A 174 5.39 -8.61 -11.20
N PRO A 175 5.16 -9.94 -11.25
CA PRO A 175 5.52 -10.82 -10.15
C PRO A 175 7.01 -11.09 -10.11
N ILE A 176 7.59 -11.03 -8.91
CA ILE A 176 8.97 -11.43 -8.61
C ILE A 176 8.97 -12.45 -7.50
N ASN A 177 9.60 -13.60 -7.73
CA ASN A 177 9.79 -14.60 -6.69
C ASN A 177 10.78 -14.10 -5.63
N VAL A 178 10.31 -13.92 -4.42
CA VAL A 178 11.10 -13.44 -3.28
C VAL A 178 11.41 -14.52 -2.25
N ALA A 179 10.99 -15.77 -2.47
CA ALA A 179 11.11 -16.86 -1.51
C ALA A 179 12.54 -17.16 -1.01
N SER A 180 13.56 -16.72 -1.76
CA SER A 180 14.96 -16.91 -1.36
C SER A 180 15.48 -15.89 -0.36
N PHE A 181 14.80 -14.76 -0.18
CA PHE A 181 15.25 -13.65 0.68
C PHE A 181 14.18 -13.03 1.57
N ASP A 182 12.91 -13.44 1.45
CA ASP A 182 11.81 -12.93 2.28
C ASP A 182 12.07 -13.09 3.79
N GLY A 183 12.74 -14.18 4.19
CA GLY A 183 13.15 -14.42 5.56
C GLY A 183 14.29 -13.52 6.10
N SER A 184 14.87 -12.67 5.26
CA SER A 184 15.97 -11.78 5.65
C SER A 184 15.52 -10.38 6.11
N GLY A 185 14.23 -10.16 6.29
CA GLY A 185 13.69 -8.92 6.86
C GLY A 185 12.96 -8.02 5.86
N GLY A 186 12.48 -8.56 4.75
CA GLY A 186 11.65 -7.81 3.81
C GLY A 186 11.56 -8.44 2.43
N ALA A 187 10.52 -8.06 1.71
CA ALA A 187 10.31 -8.43 0.31
C ALA A 187 10.74 -7.26 -0.60
N ILE A 188 9.93 -6.88 -1.60
CA ILE A 188 10.31 -5.91 -2.62
C ILE A 188 10.45 -4.48 -2.04
N HIS A 189 9.47 -4.00 -1.28
CA HIS A 189 9.48 -2.64 -0.73
C HIS A 189 10.71 -2.39 0.15
N CYS A 190 11.01 -3.32 1.05
CA CYS A 190 12.09 -3.18 2.03
C CYS A 190 13.49 -3.15 1.40
N ILE A 191 13.68 -3.72 0.22
CA ILE A 191 14.99 -3.78 -0.47
C ILE A 191 15.11 -2.78 -1.63
N THR A 192 14.06 -2.00 -1.90
CA THR A 192 14.03 -1.01 -2.99
C THR A 192 14.07 0.40 -2.45
N LYS A 193 14.57 1.31 -3.27
CA LYS A 193 14.52 2.74 -3.01
C LYS A 193 14.09 3.45 -4.28
N GLN A 194 13.04 4.23 -4.19
CA GLN A 194 12.58 5.05 -5.30
C GLN A 194 13.41 6.33 -5.40
N ILE A 195 13.86 6.62 -6.61
CA ILE A 195 14.48 7.88 -6.95
C ILE A 195 13.49 8.62 -7.84
N PRO A 196 12.87 9.71 -7.36
CA PRO A 196 11.95 10.50 -8.19
C PRO A 196 12.66 11.04 -9.43
N ALA A 197 11.92 11.17 -10.53
CA ALA A 197 12.42 11.91 -11.69
C ALA A 197 12.67 13.37 -11.32
N ASP A 198 13.59 14.05 -12.02
CA ASP A 198 13.94 15.46 -11.80
C ASP A 198 12.72 16.39 -11.90
N SER A 199 11.75 16.01 -12.71
CA SER A 199 10.49 16.73 -12.88
C SER A 199 9.34 15.74 -12.90
N PRO A 200 8.88 15.25 -11.73
CA PRO A 200 7.77 14.32 -11.67
C PRO A 200 6.46 14.98 -12.08
N ILE A 201 5.60 14.22 -12.75
CA ILE A 201 4.22 14.63 -12.95
C ILE A 201 3.51 14.49 -11.60
N ARG A 202 2.90 15.56 -11.14
CA ARG A 202 2.06 15.54 -9.94
C ARG A 202 0.60 15.60 -10.35
N ILE A 203 -0.16 14.61 -9.92
CA ILE A 203 -1.61 14.51 -10.14
C ILE A 203 -2.29 14.60 -8.76
N LEU A 204 -3.20 15.57 -8.63
CA LEU A 204 -4.08 15.69 -7.47
C LEU A 204 -5.51 15.48 -7.95
N HIS A 205 -6.10 14.38 -7.58
CA HIS A 205 -7.46 14.02 -7.93
C HIS A 205 -8.22 13.66 -6.65
N LYS A 206 -9.34 14.34 -6.42
CA LYS A 206 -10.26 13.96 -5.34
C LYS A 206 -11.06 12.75 -5.80
N ALA A 207 -10.92 11.61 -5.10
CA ALA A 207 -11.69 10.42 -5.41
C ALA A 207 -13.20 10.71 -5.35
N ILE A 208 -13.93 10.19 -6.30
CA ILE A 208 -15.39 10.27 -6.33
C ILE A 208 -15.92 9.20 -5.35
N GLN A 209 -16.53 9.65 -4.27
CA GLN A 209 -17.07 8.76 -3.23
C GLN A 209 -18.61 8.82 -3.21
N GLY A 210 -19.22 7.68 -2.85
CA GLY A 210 -20.67 7.56 -2.71
C GLY A 210 -21.40 7.32 -4.03
N ALA A 211 -22.71 7.15 -3.94
CA ALA A 211 -23.59 7.04 -5.11
C ALA A 211 -23.90 8.46 -5.63
N HIS A 212 -23.06 8.96 -6.51
CA HIS A 212 -23.19 10.30 -7.07
C HIS A 212 -23.91 10.35 -8.42
N ALA A 213 -24.16 9.20 -9.02
CA ALA A 213 -24.85 9.10 -10.28
C ALA A 213 -25.85 7.94 -10.20
N GLU A 214 -27.04 8.16 -10.73
CA GLU A 214 -27.96 7.07 -11.02
C GLU A 214 -27.48 6.31 -12.26
N ILE A 215 -27.95 5.09 -12.45
CA ILE A 215 -27.62 4.31 -13.64
C ILE A 215 -27.99 5.13 -14.89
N GLY A 216 -26.99 5.43 -15.71
CA GLY A 216 -27.13 6.21 -16.94
C GLY A 216 -26.73 7.69 -16.84
N ASP A 217 -26.31 8.15 -15.66
CA ASP A 217 -25.82 9.52 -15.50
C ASP A 217 -24.35 9.66 -15.87
N ASP A 218 -24.01 10.74 -16.52
CA ASP A 218 -22.65 11.13 -16.81
C ASP A 218 -21.94 11.67 -15.55
N VAL A 219 -20.70 11.24 -15.31
CA VAL A 219 -19.90 11.67 -14.15
C VAL A 219 -18.74 12.54 -14.59
N ASN A 220 -18.72 13.80 -14.15
CA ASN A 220 -17.62 14.71 -14.40
C ASN A 220 -16.44 14.44 -13.48
N VAL A 221 -15.26 14.29 -14.05
CA VAL A 221 -13.99 14.05 -13.34
C VAL A 221 -13.03 15.20 -13.61
N SER A 222 -12.34 15.65 -12.57
CA SER A 222 -11.29 16.66 -12.69
C SER A 222 -10.09 16.34 -11.83
N ALA A 223 -8.91 16.73 -12.30
CA ALA A 223 -7.66 16.63 -11.57
C ALA A 223 -6.79 17.86 -11.77
N THR A 224 -6.00 18.23 -10.79
CA THR A 224 -4.91 19.19 -10.98
C THR A 224 -3.65 18.41 -11.36
N ILE A 225 -3.11 18.68 -12.55
CA ILE A 225 -1.92 18.01 -13.07
C ILE A 225 -0.83 19.04 -13.32
N THR A 226 0.33 18.84 -12.71
CA THR A 226 1.46 19.78 -12.83
C THR A 226 2.75 19.06 -13.17
N ASN A 227 3.59 19.70 -13.97
CA ASN A 227 4.96 19.30 -14.27
C ASN A 227 5.76 20.52 -14.74
N ASN A 228 7.01 20.65 -14.32
CA ASN A 228 7.86 21.78 -14.68
C ASN A 228 8.18 21.88 -16.19
N ARG A 229 8.02 20.79 -16.93
CA ARG A 229 8.25 20.70 -18.38
C ARG A 229 6.95 20.77 -19.19
N GLY A 230 5.81 21.00 -18.52
CA GLY A 230 4.47 20.99 -19.12
C GLY A 230 3.88 19.60 -19.22
N ILE A 231 2.61 19.54 -19.57
CA ILE A 231 1.83 18.32 -19.78
C ILE A 231 1.41 18.26 -21.26
N ALA A 232 1.89 17.28 -21.99
CA ALA A 232 1.59 17.12 -23.40
C ALA A 232 0.15 16.63 -23.64
N SER A 233 -0.32 15.70 -22.82
CA SER A 233 -1.68 15.15 -22.87
C SER A 233 -2.05 14.54 -21.53
N ALA A 234 -3.35 14.48 -21.25
CA ALA A 234 -3.91 13.75 -20.11
C ALA A 234 -5.17 13.01 -20.55
N LYS A 235 -5.40 11.84 -19.98
CA LYS A 235 -6.60 11.03 -20.25
C LYS A 235 -7.15 10.45 -18.97
N LEU A 236 -8.45 10.29 -18.93
CA LEU A 236 -9.17 9.51 -17.93
C LEU A 236 -9.32 8.09 -18.46
N VAL A 237 -8.96 7.12 -17.64
CA VAL A 237 -9.15 5.70 -17.93
C VAL A 237 -10.10 5.15 -16.86
N TYR A 238 -11.21 4.57 -17.28
CA TYR A 238 -12.21 4.07 -16.36
C TYR A 238 -12.88 2.79 -16.89
N ARG A 239 -13.55 2.08 -16.01
CA ARG A 239 -14.44 0.97 -16.35
C ARG A 239 -15.66 0.98 -15.45
N ILE A 240 -16.77 0.44 -15.96
CA ILE A 240 -18.05 0.32 -15.25
C ILE A 240 -18.24 -1.16 -14.93
N ASP A 241 -18.61 -1.48 -13.71
CA ASP A 241 -18.98 -2.83 -13.23
C ASP A 241 -18.01 -3.96 -13.64
N GLY A 242 -16.73 -3.66 -13.68
CA GLY A 242 -15.71 -4.63 -14.09
C GLY A 242 -15.65 -4.90 -15.58
N GLY A 243 -16.39 -4.15 -16.40
CA GLY A 243 -16.38 -4.23 -17.86
C GLY A 243 -15.07 -3.82 -18.52
N SER A 244 -15.12 -3.50 -19.80
CA SER A 244 -13.96 -3.05 -20.56
C SER A 244 -13.47 -1.68 -20.10
N TRP A 245 -12.16 -1.45 -20.27
CA TRP A 245 -11.58 -0.14 -20.03
C TRP A 245 -11.97 0.85 -21.13
N ASN A 246 -12.39 2.04 -20.71
CA ASN A 246 -12.70 3.17 -21.57
C ASN A 246 -11.66 4.27 -21.36
N GLU A 247 -11.41 5.07 -22.39
CA GLU A 247 -10.49 6.21 -22.32
C GLU A 247 -11.17 7.48 -22.83
N VAL A 248 -11.01 8.57 -22.08
CA VAL A 248 -11.48 9.91 -22.47
C VAL A 248 -10.33 10.90 -22.36
N ALA A 249 -10.07 11.66 -23.41
CA ALA A 249 -9.09 12.75 -23.37
C ALA A 249 -9.59 13.84 -22.42
N LEU A 250 -8.71 14.31 -21.53
CA LEU A 250 -9.03 15.41 -20.64
C LEU A 250 -8.75 16.76 -21.30
N THR A 251 -9.65 17.72 -21.09
CA THR A 251 -9.51 19.10 -21.52
C THR A 251 -8.81 19.91 -20.43
N ALA A 252 -7.76 20.64 -20.80
CA ALA A 252 -6.98 21.47 -19.92
C ALA A 252 -7.55 22.89 -19.78
N SER A 253 -7.62 23.40 -18.55
CA SER A 253 -7.82 24.81 -18.22
C SER A 253 -6.79 25.20 -17.14
N GLY A 254 -5.70 25.79 -17.56
CA GLY A 254 -4.52 25.94 -16.69
C GLY A 254 -3.98 24.59 -16.25
N ASN A 255 -3.86 24.39 -14.94
CA ASN A 255 -3.42 23.11 -14.35
C ASN A 255 -4.59 22.16 -14.08
N THR A 256 -5.83 22.54 -14.33
CA THR A 256 -7.01 21.69 -14.15
C THR A 256 -7.32 20.96 -15.44
N TYR A 257 -7.42 19.66 -15.36
CA TYR A 257 -7.77 18.75 -16.45
C TYR A 257 -9.08 18.08 -16.12
N SER A 258 -10.06 18.13 -17.02
CA SER A 258 -11.41 17.59 -16.79
C SER A 258 -11.94 16.83 -18.00
N GLY A 259 -12.81 15.87 -17.71
CA GLY A 259 -13.51 15.06 -18.68
C GLY A 259 -14.73 14.39 -18.06
N THR A 260 -15.51 13.70 -18.85
CA THR A 260 -16.76 13.06 -18.44
C THR A 260 -16.67 11.57 -18.67
N MET A 261 -16.97 10.79 -17.64
CA MET A 261 -17.26 9.36 -17.79
C MET A 261 -18.70 9.24 -18.29
N HIS A 262 -18.88 8.51 -19.37
CA HIS A 262 -20.20 8.16 -19.88
C HIS A 262 -20.59 6.77 -19.43
N HIS A 263 -21.83 6.60 -18.97
CA HIS A 263 -22.36 5.33 -18.48
C HIS A 263 -22.93 4.50 -19.60
#